data_85edb6874c49743c6f66e2701dad9704
#
_entry.id   85edb6874c49743c6f66e2701dad9704
#
_cell.length_a   1.000
_cell.length_b   1.000
_cell.length_c   1.000
_cell.angle_alpha   90.00
_cell.angle_beta   90.00
_cell.angle_gamma   90.00
#
_symmetry.space_group_name_H-M   'P 1'
#
loop_
_entity.id
_entity.type
_entity.pdbx_description
1 polymer ?
#
loop_
_entity_poly.entity_id
_entity_poly.type
_entity_poly.pdbx_seq_one_letter_code
_entity_poly.pdbx_strand_id
1 'polypeptide(L)'
;MDTVVNHYLVENSNAILGPYIKINLTALFEGKYNSANNLLSKRDTIRMYLRRSISPFEIVDSAKGVIDSVNFSNVFNFFNAVNGNYYLVVKHNQCIETWSRSGGENLVRDTSISNYNFTTSASQAYSENMKLIGSKYCLYSGDVDQNGSINLTDVLLIYNDACNFVYGNVVNDLNGDNIVDLQDMIIASSNKINFVRVRTP
;
A
#
# COMPACT_ATOMS: atom_id res chain seq x y z
N MET A 1 25.67 0.36 -39.46
CA MET A 1 26.05 -0.38 -38.23
C MET A 1 24.92 -0.45 -37.20
N ASP A 2 23.78 0.18 -37.45
CA ASP A 2 22.72 0.32 -36.42
C ASP A 2 21.61 -0.76 -36.41
N THR A 3 21.53 -1.56 -37.46
CA THR A 3 20.50 -2.60 -37.59
C THR A 3 20.79 -3.87 -36.78
N VAL A 4 22.04 -4.15 -36.47
CA VAL A 4 22.43 -5.36 -35.71
C VAL A 4 22.19 -5.18 -34.21
N VAL A 5 22.34 -3.96 -33.68
CA VAL A 5 22.14 -3.66 -32.25
C VAL A 5 20.66 -3.74 -31.86
N ASN A 6 19.77 -3.26 -32.73
CA ASN A 6 18.34 -3.32 -32.50
C ASN A 6 17.77 -4.76 -32.56
N HIS A 7 18.34 -5.61 -33.39
CA HIS A 7 17.88 -7.01 -33.49
C HIS A 7 18.28 -7.80 -32.23
N TYR A 8 19.47 -7.52 -31.68
CA TYR A 8 19.95 -8.17 -30.46
C TYR A 8 19.17 -7.78 -29.21
N LEU A 9 18.68 -6.53 -29.12
CA LEU A 9 17.86 -6.04 -28.01
C LEU A 9 16.44 -6.61 -28.04
N VAL A 10 15.87 -6.84 -29.22
CA VAL A 10 14.52 -7.42 -29.38
C VAL A 10 14.52 -8.92 -29.06
N GLU A 11 15.54 -9.66 -29.44
CA GLU A 11 15.65 -11.09 -29.13
C GLU A 11 15.90 -11.34 -27.63
N ASN A 12 16.66 -10.48 -26.96
CA ASN A 12 16.90 -10.58 -25.52
C ASN A 12 15.69 -10.13 -24.67
N SER A 13 14.83 -9.24 -25.16
CA SER A 13 13.65 -8.82 -24.42
C SER A 13 12.60 -9.93 -24.28
N ASN A 14 12.57 -10.88 -25.18
CA ASN A 14 11.71 -12.07 -25.11
C ASN A 14 12.31 -13.22 -24.27
N ALA A 15 13.61 -13.19 -23.99
CA ALA A 15 14.30 -14.23 -23.20
C ALA A 15 14.27 -13.96 -21.67
N ILE A 16 13.81 -12.81 -21.22
CA ILE A 16 13.93 -12.37 -19.80
C ILE A 16 12.68 -12.71 -18.96
N LEU A 17 11.59 -13.14 -19.57
CA LEU A 17 10.37 -13.45 -18.82
C LEU A 17 10.31 -14.91 -18.39
N GLY A 18 11.32 -15.37 -17.63
CA GLY A 18 11.18 -16.56 -16.81
C GLY A 18 10.08 -16.37 -15.75
N PRO A 19 9.69 -17.44 -15.06
CA PRO A 19 8.69 -17.34 -13.99
C PRO A 19 9.11 -16.31 -12.95
N TYR A 20 8.17 -15.51 -12.46
CA TYR A 20 8.36 -14.47 -11.43
C TYR A 20 7.25 -14.57 -10.40
N ILE A 21 7.46 -13.97 -9.23
CA ILE A 21 6.44 -13.98 -8.18
C ILE A 21 5.33 -13.00 -8.55
N LYS A 22 4.09 -13.48 -8.49
CA LYS A 22 2.87 -12.69 -8.71
C LYS A 22 2.01 -12.70 -7.48
N ILE A 23 1.59 -11.52 -7.04
CA ILE A 23 0.72 -11.36 -5.86
C ILE A 23 -0.49 -10.53 -6.26
N ASN A 24 -1.68 -11.13 -6.16
CA ASN A 24 -2.93 -10.39 -6.19
C ASN A 24 -3.19 -9.87 -4.77
N LEU A 25 -2.98 -8.59 -4.58
CA LEU A 25 -3.16 -7.91 -3.30
C LEU A 25 -4.54 -7.25 -3.25
N THR A 26 -5.27 -7.46 -2.16
CA THR A 26 -6.47 -6.69 -1.84
C THR A 26 -6.20 -5.82 -0.61
N ALA A 27 -6.43 -4.51 -0.75
CA ALA A 27 -6.22 -3.53 0.31
C ALA A 27 -7.22 -2.38 0.22
N LEU A 28 -7.56 -1.78 1.36
CA LEU A 28 -8.42 -0.61 1.49
C LEU A 28 -7.70 0.48 2.27
N PHE A 29 -8.00 1.74 1.96
CA PHE A 29 -7.48 2.92 2.64
C PHE A 29 -8.59 3.53 3.50
N GLU A 30 -8.33 3.72 4.81
CA GLU A 30 -9.33 4.20 5.77
C GLU A 30 -10.07 5.45 5.26
N GLY A 31 -9.31 6.47 4.85
CA GLY A 31 -9.90 7.73 4.43
C GLY A 31 -10.76 7.63 3.18
N LYS A 32 -10.45 6.70 2.27
CA LYS A 32 -11.13 6.56 0.97
C LYS A 32 -12.23 5.52 0.94
N TYR A 33 -12.30 4.63 1.92
CA TYR A 33 -13.28 3.56 1.91
C TYR A 33 -14.62 4.00 2.50
N ASN A 34 -15.66 3.89 1.69
CA ASN A 34 -17.05 4.13 2.10
C ASN A 34 -17.78 2.79 2.28
N SER A 35 -18.08 2.44 3.53
CA SER A 35 -18.76 1.18 3.85
C SER A 35 -20.24 1.14 3.45
N ALA A 36 -20.87 2.29 3.21
CA ALA A 36 -22.29 2.33 2.83
C ALA A 36 -22.52 1.86 1.39
N ASN A 37 -21.62 2.18 0.48
CA ASN A 37 -21.71 1.75 -0.93
C ASN A 37 -20.67 0.69 -1.29
N ASN A 38 -19.78 0.34 -0.36
CA ASN A 38 -18.67 -0.60 -0.54
C ASN A 38 -17.75 -0.23 -1.72
N LEU A 39 -17.30 1.02 -1.77
CA LEU A 39 -16.40 1.55 -2.79
C LEU A 39 -15.26 2.36 -2.15
N LEU A 40 -14.12 2.48 -2.85
CA LEU A 40 -13.18 3.57 -2.59
C LEU A 40 -13.64 4.82 -3.36
N SER A 41 -13.46 6.00 -2.80
CA SER A 41 -13.75 7.30 -3.43
C SER A 41 -13.01 7.46 -4.75
N LYS A 42 -11.79 6.93 -4.81
CA LYS A 42 -10.98 6.84 -6.04
C LYS A 42 -9.99 5.67 -5.98
N ARG A 43 -9.58 5.17 -7.14
CA ARG A 43 -8.44 4.26 -7.24
C ARG A 43 -7.16 4.99 -6.89
N ASP A 44 -6.20 4.30 -6.27
CA ASP A 44 -4.95 4.93 -5.88
C ASP A 44 -3.74 4.01 -5.99
N THR A 45 -2.58 4.64 -6.04
CA THR A 45 -1.31 3.98 -6.27
C THR A 45 -0.65 3.58 -4.95
N ILE A 46 -0.21 2.33 -4.88
CA ILE A 46 0.65 1.84 -3.80
C ILE A 46 1.98 1.34 -4.34
N ARG A 47 2.95 1.27 -3.46
CA ARG A 47 4.17 0.48 -3.64
C ARG A 47 4.12 -0.70 -2.68
N MET A 48 4.38 -1.88 -3.20
CA MET A 48 4.50 -3.11 -2.43
C MET A 48 5.96 -3.56 -2.43
N TYR A 49 6.47 -3.89 -1.25
CA TYR A 49 7.81 -4.44 -1.08
C TYR A 49 7.72 -5.89 -0.63
N LEU A 50 8.64 -6.71 -1.11
CA LEU A 50 8.97 -7.99 -0.51
C LEU A 50 10.18 -7.79 0.39
N ARG A 51 10.02 -8.06 1.69
CA ARG A 51 11.10 -8.00 2.66
C ARG A 51 11.40 -9.39 3.21
N ARG A 52 12.68 -9.68 3.48
CA ARG A 52 13.06 -10.95 4.11
C ARG A 52 12.31 -11.14 5.42
N SER A 53 11.95 -12.40 5.74
CA SER A 53 11.27 -12.75 7.00
C SER A 53 12.21 -12.82 8.20
N ILE A 54 13.51 -12.58 8.01
CA ILE A 54 14.55 -12.55 9.05
C ILE A 54 15.20 -11.17 9.13
N SER A 55 15.55 -10.75 10.34
CA SER A 55 16.26 -9.49 10.60
C SER A 55 17.55 -9.39 9.76
N PRO A 56 17.86 -8.24 9.17
CA PRO A 56 17.25 -6.92 9.36
C PRO A 56 16.06 -6.63 8.41
N PHE A 57 15.35 -7.64 7.91
CA PHE A 57 14.17 -7.52 7.07
C PHE A 57 14.44 -6.71 5.79
N GLU A 58 15.52 -7.01 5.10
CA GLU A 58 15.97 -6.32 3.88
C GLU A 58 14.90 -6.35 2.78
N ILE A 59 14.81 -5.27 2.03
CA ILE A 59 14.01 -5.23 0.81
C ILE A 59 14.69 -6.09 -0.25
N VAL A 60 13.96 -7.08 -0.77
CA VAL A 60 14.43 -7.98 -1.83
C VAL A 60 13.93 -7.53 -3.19
N ASP A 61 12.67 -7.06 -3.24
CA ASP A 61 12.05 -6.61 -4.49
C ASP A 61 10.93 -5.61 -4.20
N SER A 62 10.49 -4.88 -5.22
CA SER A 62 9.35 -3.96 -5.10
C SER A 62 8.59 -3.85 -6.40
N ALA A 63 7.28 -3.62 -6.28
CA ALA A 63 6.40 -3.34 -7.40
C ALA A 63 5.47 -2.17 -7.07
N LYS A 64 5.10 -1.39 -8.09
CA LYS A 64 4.15 -0.28 -7.98
C LYS A 64 2.90 -0.62 -8.78
N GLY A 65 1.73 -0.33 -8.24
CA GLY A 65 0.47 -0.61 -8.92
C GLY A 65 -0.67 0.23 -8.35
N VAL A 66 -1.79 0.24 -9.06
CA VAL A 66 -3.00 0.99 -8.70
C VAL A 66 -4.04 0.04 -8.13
N ILE A 67 -4.45 0.25 -6.91
CA ILE A 67 -5.60 -0.46 -6.31
C ILE A 67 -6.88 0.08 -6.94
N ASP A 68 -7.67 -0.83 -7.45
CA ASP A 68 -8.96 -0.51 -8.07
C ASP A 68 -10.00 -0.09 -7.02
N SER A 69 -10.91 0.82 -7.40
CA SER A 69 -11.88 1.38 -6.46
C SER A 69 -13.11 0.50 -6.21
N VAL A 70 -13.31 -0.58 -6.98
CA VAL A 70 -14.47 -1.46 -6.91
C VAL A 70 -14.10 -2.82 -6.34
N ASN A 71 -13.05 -3.46 -6.89
CA ASN A 71 -12.58 -4.78 -6.45
C ASN A 71 -11.45 -4.70 -5.41
N PHE A 72 -10.90 -3.51 -5.16
CA PHE A 72 -9.87 -3.20 -4.14
C PHE A 72 -8.56 -3.93 -4.33
N SER A 73 -8.28 -4.42 -5.52
CA SER A 73 -7.13 -5.29 -5.77
C SER A 73 -6.32 -4.89 -7.00
N ASN A 74 -5.09 -5.41 -7.04
CA ASN A 74 -4.23 -5.40 -8.20
C ASN A 74 -3.21 -6.54 -8.11
N VAL A 75 -2.71 -6.97 -9.29
CA VAL A 75 -1.63 -7.96 -9.38
C VAL A 75 -0.29 -7.25 -9.46
N PHE A 76 0.59 -7.57 -8.52
CA PHE A 76 1.96 -7.06 -8.43
C PHE A 76 2.94 -8.13 -8.87
N ASN A 77 3.89 -7.75 -9.74
CA ASN A 77 4.88 -8.63 -10.32
C ASN A 77 6.27 -8.34 -9.75
N PHE A 78 6.93 -9.37 -9.23
CA PHE A 78 8.26 -9.29 -8.61
C PHE A 78 9.23 -10.15 -9.39
N PHE A 79 10.16 -9.51 -10.05
CA PHE A 79 11.06 -10.15 -11.01
C PHE A 79 12.39 -10.60 -10.40
N ASN A 80 12.82 -9.98 -9.30
CA ASN A 80 14.11 -10.24 -8.67
C ASN A 80 14.01 -11.22 -7.49
N ALA A 81 12.86 -11.29 -6.82
CA ALA A 81 12.67 -12.18 -5.69
C ALA A 81 12.72 -13.64 -6.11
N VAL A 82 13.39 -14.48 -5.34
CA VAL A 82 13.44 -15.95 -5.51
C VAL A 82 12.40 -16.62 -4.61
N ASN A 83 12.26 -17.95 -4.71
CA ASN A 83 11.42 -18.72 -3.79
C ASN A 83 11.84 -18.47 -2.34
N GLY A 84 10.89 -18.21 -1.47
CA GLY A 84 11.20 -17.95 -0.07
C GLY A 84 10.05 -17.40 0.74
N ASN A 85 10.33 -17.13 2.02
CA ASN A 85 9.38 -16.52 2.93
C ASN A 85 9.65 -15.02 3.04
N TYR A 86 8.61 -14.21 2.83
CA TYR A 86 8.69 -12.76 2.77
C TYR A 86 7.57 -12.08 3.54
N TYR A 87 7.87 -10.96 4.18
CA TYR A 87 6.83 -10.02 4.54
C TYR A 87 6.42 -9.21 3.32
N LEU A 88 5.10 -9.06 3.16
CA LEU A 88 4.50 -8.15 2.19
C LEU A 88 4.32 -6.81 2.88
N VAL A 89 4.93 -5.77 2.35
CA VAL A 89 4.86 -4.44 2.96
C VAL A 89 4.23 -3.47 1.98
N VAL A 90 3.12 -2.88 2.40
CA VAL A 90 2.38 -1.89 1.59
C VAL A 90 2.72 -0.49 2.07
N LYS A 91 3.12 0.36 1.13
CA LYS A 91 3.36 1.78 1.34
C LYS A 91 2.45 2.61 0.44
N HIS A 92 1.73 3.52 1.06
CA HIS A 92 0.87 4.51 0.42
C HIS A 92 1.19 5.88 0.98
N ASN A 93 1.12 6.94 0.16
CA ASN A 93 1.54 8.29 0.54
C ASN A 93 0.69 8.98 1.61
N GLN A 94 -0.42 8.38 2.00
CA GLN A 94 -1.36 8.93 3.01
C GLN A 94 -1.56 7.97 4.18
N CYS A 95 -1.01 6.75 4.11
CA CYS A 95 -1.27 5.71 5.08
C CYS A 95 0.01 5.29 5.80
N ILE A 96 -0.17 4.76 7.01
CA ILE A 96 0.90 4.05 7.72
C ILE A 96 1.40 2.88 6.85
N GLU A 97 2.72 2.73 6.76
CA GLU A 97 3.33 1.54 6.18
C GLU A 97 2.82 0.30 6.91
N THR A 98 2.22 -0.62 6.19
CA THR A 98 1.56 -1.79 6.77
C THR A 98 2.25 -3.08 6.31
N TRP A 99 2.65 -3.90 7.26
CA TRP A 99 3.30 -5.18 7.07
C TRP A 99 2.29 -6.32 7.13
N SER A 100 2.48 -7.36 6.34
CA SER A 100 1.68 -8.58 6.42
C SER A 100 1.83 -9.27 7.78
N ARG A 101 0.96 -10.23 8.06
CA ARG A 101 0.91 -10.97 9.33
C ARG A 101 2.28 -11.54 9.74
N SER A 102 2.39 -11.82 11.04
CA SER A 102 3.59 -12.45 11.62
C SER A 102 3.94 -13.76 10.91
N GLY A 103 5.24 -13.99 10.70
CA GLY A 103 5.76 -15.17 10.03
C GLY A 103 5.98 -14.99 8.53
N GLY A 104 5.38 -13.99 7.92
CA GLY A 104 5.48 -13.75 6.48
C GLY A 104 4.72 -14.75 5.61
N GLU A 105 4.91 -14.68 4.30
CA GLU A 105 4.23 -15.48 3.29
C GLU A 105 5.26 -16.27 2.46
N ASN A 106 5.02 -17.59 2.30
CA ASN A 106 5.86 -18.41 1.44
C ASN A 106 5.48 -18.18 -0.02
N LEU A 107 6.40 -17.63 -0.79
CA LEU A 107 6.18 -17.24 -2.18
C LEU A 107 7.06 -18.08 -3.12
N VAL A 108 6.49 -18.47 -4.25
CA VAL A 108 7.14 -19.29 -5.26
C VAL A 108 7.15 -18.58 -6.61
N ARG A 109 8.29 -18.63 -7.28
CA ARG A 109 8.45 -18.19 -8.69
C ARG A 109 7.89 -19.23 -9.62
N ASP A 110 6.65 -19.07 -10.01
CA ASP A 110 6.00 -19.96 -10.97
C ASP A 110 4.97 -19.19 -11.81
N THR A 111 4.05 -19.90 -12.44
CA THR A 111 2.97 -19.30 -13.23
C THR A 111 1.74 -18.95 -12.40
N SER A 112 1.69 -19.37 -11.13
CA SER A 112 0.56 -19.13 -10.23
C SER A 112 0.52 -17.69 -9.69
N ILE A 113 -0.62 -17.29 -9.15
CA ILE A 113 -0.82 -16.01 -8.48
C ILE A 113 -1.14 -16.29 -7.02
N SER A 114 -0.29 -15.81 -6.12
CA SER A 114 -0.55 -15.83 -4.69
C SER A 114 -1.56 -14.74 -4.35
N ASN A 115 -2.57 -15.03 -3.53
CA ASN A 115 -3.55 -14.03 -3.10
C ASN A 115 -3.25 -13.60 -1.66
N TYR A 116 -3.25 -12.29 -1.42
CA TYR A 116 -3.15 -11.72 -0.09
C TYR A 116 -4.20 -10.64 0.12
N ASN A 117 -5.00 -10.79 1.17
CA ASN A 117 -6.13 -9.90 1.42
C ASN A 117 -6.06 -9.30 2.83
N PHE A 118 -5.69 -8.02 2.92
CA PHE A 118 -5.65 -7.28 4.19
C PHE A 118 -7.05 -7.01 4.77
N THR A 119 -8.11 -7.05 3.96
CA THR A 119 -9.42 -6.51 4.37
C THR A 119 -10.27 -7.48 5.21
N THR A 120 -9.85 -8.73 5.35
CA THR A 120 -10.66 -9.81 5.95
C THR A 120 -10.55 -9.91 7.46
N SER A 121 -9.41 -9.54 8.03
CA SER A 121 -9.13 -9.61 9.48
C SER A 121 -8.00 -8.64 9.85
N ALA A 122 -8.02 -8.09 11.06
CA ALA A 122 -6.91 -7.33 11.62
C ALA A 122 -5.61 -8.16 11.63
N SER A 123 -5.72 -9.47 11.89
CA SER A 123 -4.59 -10.41 11.95
C SER A 123 -3.87 -10.61 10.60
N GLN A 124 -4.40 -10.09 9.51
CA GLN A 124 -3.67 -10.02 8.24
C GLN A 124 -2.54 -8.99 8.26
N ALA A 125 -2.56 -8.04 9.19
CA ALA A 125 -1.45 -7.11 9.39
C ALA A 125 -0.63 -7.48 10.64
N TYR A 126 0.66 -7.16 10.62
CA TYR A 126 1.54 -7.35 11.75
C TYR A 126 1.03 -6.56 12.97
N SER A 127 0.96 -7.22 14.13
CA SER A 127 0.38 -6.67 15.36
C SER A 127 -1.05 -6.11 15.18
N GLU A 128 -1.82 -6.68 14.24
CA GLU A 128 -3.23 -6.32 13.99
C GLU A 128 -3.43 -4.83 13.64
N ASN A 129 -2.41 -4.20 13.05
CA ASN A 129 -2.36 -2.76 12.80
C ASN A 129 -3.25 -2.32 11.64
N MET A 130 -4.57 -2.49 11.81
CA MET A 130 -5.59 -2.17 10.81
C MET A 130 -6.80 -1.49 11.45
N LYS A 131 -7.47 -0.65 10.68
CA LYS A 131 -8.71 0.04 11.05
C LYS A 131 -9.93 -0.73 10.56
N LEU A 132 -10.85 -1.07 11.46
CA LEU A 132 -12.15 -1.63 11.06
C LEU A 132 -13.10 -0.51 10.65
N ILE A 133 -13.65 -0.60 9.43
CA ILE A 133 -14.71 0.28 8.90
C ILE A 133 -15.85 -0.60 8.34
N GLY A 134 -17.02 -0.50 8.96
CA GLY A 134 -18.10 -1.44 8.65
C GLY A 134 -17.67 -2.87 8.94
N SER A 135 -17.57 -3.70 7.91
CA SER A 135 -17.16 -5.11 8.01
C SER A 135 -15.78 -5.40 7.41
N LYS A 136 -15.01 -4.36 7.03
CA LYS A 136 -13.73 -4.52 6.37
C LYS A 136 -12.60 -3.80 7.11
N TYR A 137 -11.42 -4.36 7.01
CA TYR A 137 -10.20 -3.78 7.57
C TYR A 137 -9.49 -2.93 6.51
N CYS A 138 -9.02 -1.75 6.94
CA CYS A 138 -8.38 -0.75 6.10
C CYS A 138 -7.01 -0.40 6.68
N LEU A 139 -6.07 0.03 5.83
CA LEU A 139 -4.83 0.66 6.25
C LEU A 139 -5.17 2.01 6.90
N TYR A 140 -4.56 2.31 8.05
CA TYR A 140 -4.73 3.60 8.73
C TYR A 140 -4.24 4.75 7.86
N SER A 141 -5.10 5.76 7.66
CA SER A 141 -4.76 7.00 6.93
C SER A 141 -4.34 8.12 7.88
N GLY A 142 -3.46 9.01 7.40
CA GLY A 142 -3.05 10.21 8.13
C GLY A 142 -1.55 10.38 8.35
N ASP A 143 -0.69 9.44 7.93
CA ASP A 143 0.77 9.60 7.94
C ASP A 143 1.20 10.34 6.66
N VAL A 144 0.93 11.64 6.62
CA VAL A 144 1.13 12.48 5.41
C VAL A 144 2.58 12.92 5.24
N ASP A 145 3.36 12.99 6.32
CA ASP A 145 4.80 13.27 6.26
C ASP A 145 5.66 12.00 6.12
N GLN A 146 5.02 10.81 6.15
CA GLN A 146 5.64 9.50 5.96
C GLN A 146 6.76 9.18 6.97
N ASN A 147 6.61 9.71 8.20
CA ASN A 147 7.56 9.43 9.29
C ASN A 147 7.28 8.12 10.04
N GLY A 148 6.17 7.43 9.71
CA GLY A 148 5.77 6.17 10.31
C GLY A 148 4.94 6.31 11.59
N SER A 149 4.42 7.49 11.88
CA SER A 149 3.56 7.75 13.04
C SER A 149 2.53 8.80 12.71
N ILE A 150 1.26 8.53 12.97
CA ILE A 150 0.23 9.56 12.83
C ILE A 150 0.23 10.40 14.11
N ASN A 151 0.66 11.65 14.02
CA ASN A 151 0.89 12.52 15.14
C ASN A 151 0.41 13.97 14.89
N LEU A 152 0.78 14.91 15.76
CA LEU A 152 0.34 16.29 15.61
C LEU A 152 0.90 16.97 14.35
N THR A 153 2.09 16.58 13.89
CA THR A 153 2.71 17.17 12.70
C THR A 153 1.82 16.91 11.46
N ASP A 154 1.32 15.69 11.31
CA ASP A 154 0.42 15.34 10.20
C ASP A 154 -0.87 16.16 10.23
N VAL A 155 -1.48 16.27 11.42
CA VAL A 155 -2.70 17.06 11.61
C VAL A 155 -2.47 18.53 11.28
N LEU A 156 -1.30 19.09 11.64
CA LEU A 156 -0.96 20.48 11.34
C LEU A 156 -0.70 20.70 9.84
N LEU A 157 -0.11 19.74 9.14
CA LEU A 157 0.06 19.80 7.69
C LEU A 157 -1.31 19.84 6.98
N ILE A 158 -2.24 18.97 7.39
CA ILE A 158 -3.60 18.97 6.85
C ILE A 158 -4.33 20.27 7.21
N TYR A 159 -4.22 20.73 8.46
CA TYR A 159 -4.81 21.99 8.92
C TYR A 159 -4.33 23.20 8.10
N ASN A 160 -3.03 23.28 7.83
CA ASN A 160 -2.47 24.38 7.05
C ASN A 160 -3.02 24.40 5.63
N ASP A 161 -3.13 23.22 4.99
CA ASP A 161 -3.70 23.13 3.65
C ASP A 161 -5.20 23.45 3.64
N ALA A 162 -5.94 23.01 4.65
CA ALA A 162 -7.36 23.37 4.81
C ALA A 162 -7.57 24.88 4.97
N CYS A 163 -6.73 25.54 5.78
CA CYS A 163 -6.78 27.01 5.95
C CYS A 163 -6.40 27.78 4.67
N ASN A 164 -5.60 27.17 3.80
CA ASN A 164 -5.21 27.73 2.51
C ASN A 164 -6.13 27.31 1.35
N PHE A 165 -7.24 26.61 1.66
CA PHE A 165 -8.20 26.13 0.68
C PHE A 165 -7.56 25.29 -0.43
N VAL A 166 -6.60 24.45 -0.08
CA VAL A 166 -5.92 23.57 -1.01
C VAL A 166 -6.92 22.53 -1.55
N TYR A 167 -6.89 22.33 -2.86
CA TYR A 167 -7.75 21.37 -3.54
C TYR A 167 -6.99 20.55 -4.59
N GLY A 168 -7.62 19.47 -5.05
CA GLY A 168 -7.07 18.57 -6.05
C GLY A 168 -6.46 17.30 -5.45
N ASN A 169 -5.74 16.54 -6.27
CA ASN A 169 -5.15 15.28 -5.85
C ASN A 169 -3.84 15.50 -5.07
N VAL A 170 -3.96 15.89 -3.81
CA VAL A 170 -2.84 16.18 -2.91
C VAL A 170 -2.76 15.18 -1.76
N VAL A 171 -1.62 15.11 -1.10
CA VAL A 171 -1.36 14.13 -0.03
C VAL A 171 -2.28 14.34 1.19
N ASN A 172 -2.69 15.57 1.46
CA ASN A 172 -3.52 15.94 2.60
C ASN A 172 -5.04 15.73 2.37
N ASP A 173 -5.47 15.41 1.12
CA ASP A 173 -6.83 14.98 0.78
C ASP A 173 -6.98 13.48 1.09
N LEU A 174 -7.23 13.16 2.37
CA LEU A 174 -7.27 11.78 2.84
C LEU A 174 -8.51 11.01 2.37
N ASN A 175 -9.65 11.70 2.26
CA ASN A 175 -10.92 11.10 1.87
C ASN A 175 -11.08 10.98 0.34
N GLY A 176 -10.25 11.69 -0.42
CA GLY A 176 -10.20 11.61 -1.88
C GLY A 176 -11.32 12.37 -2.59
N ASP A 177 -11.92 13.39 -1.95
CA ASP A 177 -12.97 14.23 -2.55
C ASP A 177 -12.41 15.44 -3.31
N ASN A 178 -11.07 15.59 -3.34
CA ASN A 178 -10.30 16.67 -3.93
C ASN A 178 -10.38 18.02 -3.18
N ILE A 179 -10.79 18.02 -1.93
CA ILE A 179 -10.81 19.20 -1.05
C ILE A 179 -10.07 18.83 0.22
N VAL A 180 -9.12 19.66 0.65
CA VAL A 180 -8.51 19.47 1.98
C VAL A 180 -9.31 20.27 2.99
N ASP A 181 -9.98 19.57 3.91
CA ASP A 181 -10.87 20.21 4.88
C ASP A 181 -10.89 19.52 6.25
N LEU A 182 -11.92 19.84 7.04
CA LEU A 182 -12.10 19.29 8.38
C LEU A 182 -12.29 17.76 8.37
N GLN A 183 -12.83 17.17 7.30
CA GLN A 183 -13.06 15.71 7.22
C GLN A 183 -11.72 14.97 7.22
N ASP A 184 -10.72 15.48 6.47
CA ASP A 184 -9.36 14.91 6.45
C ASP A 184 -8.69 15.05 7.80
N MET A 185 -8.82 16.22 8.44
CA MET A 185 -8.32 16.44 9.80
C MET A 185 -8.91 15.48 10.82
N ILE A 186 -10.20 15.15 10.74
CA ILE A 186 -10.88 14.21 11.63
C ILE A 186 -10.27 12.82 11.50
N ILE A 187 -9.97 12.36 10.28
CA ILE A 187 -9.34 11.05 10.03
C ILE A 187 -7.97 11.00 10.74
N ALA A 188 -7.08 11.94 10.42
CA ALA A 188 -5.74 11.98 11.02
C ALA A 188 -5.79 12.17 12.54
N SER A 189 -6.65 13.07 13.05
CA SER A 189 -6.80 13.33 14.50
C SER A 189 -7.29 12.13 15.26
N SER A 190 -8.24 11.38 14.72
CA SER A 190 -8.76 10.14 15.32
C SER A 190 -7.66 9.08 15.47
N ASN A 191 -6.79 8.95 14.48
CA ASN A 191 -5.66 8.02 14.51
C ASN A 191 -4.51 8.50 15.41
N LYS A 192 -4.25 9.81 15.44
CA LYS A 192 -3.30 10.43 16.37
C LYS A 192 -3.66 10.16 17.84
N ILE A 193 -4.93 10.29 18.22
CA ILE A 193 -5.40 10.03 19.58
C ILE A 193 -5.17 8.57 19.98
N ASN A 194 -5.25 7.65 19.02
CA ASN A 194 -4.99 6.22 19.20
C ASN A 194 -3.51 5.83 19.09
N PHE A 195 -2.59 6.80 18.96
CA PHE A 195 -1.15 6.59 18.83
C PHE A 195 -0.79 5.61 17.71
N VAL A 196 -1.50 5.72 16.57
CA VAL A 196 -1.26 4.86 15.41
C VAL A 196 0.13 5.12 14.85
N ARG A 197 0.88 4.04 14.69
CA ARG A 197 2.23 4.07 14.11
C ARG A 197 2.54 2.75 13.41
N VAL A 198 3.59 2.75 12.59
CA VAL A 198 4.06 1.53 11.95
C VAL A 198 4.34 0.42 12.97
N ARG A 199 4.01 -0.81 12.62
CA ARG A 199 4.31 -2.01 13.38
C ARG A 199 5.11 -2.97 12.51
N THR A 200 6.29 -3.32 12.98
CA THR A 200 7.23 -4.19 12.27
C THR A 200 7.60 -5.40 13.12
N PRO A 201 8.08 -6.48 12.51
CA PRO A 201 8.63 -7.65 13.20
C PRO A 201 9.78 -7.34 14.13
#